data_a2c3c3bac14deb30687e08e1b5ff563b
#
_entry.id   a2c3c3bac14deb30687e08e1b5ff563b
#
_cell.length_a   1.000
_cell.length_b   1.000
_cell.length_c   1.000
_cell.angle_alpha   90.00
_cell.angle_beta   90.00
_cell.angle_gamma   90.00
#
_symmetry.space_group_name_H-M   'P 1'
#
loop_
_entity.id
_entity.type
_entity.pdbx_description
1 polymer ?
#
loop_
_entity_poly.entity_id
_entity_poly.type
_entity_poly.pdbx_seq_one_letter_code
_entity_poly.pdbx_strand_id
1 'polypeptide(L)'
;RHRTSHVWIARNRNGRIQLLLQKRCMQKDSFPGCYDISSAGHIPAGEEYIPSAIRELKEELNVTAQESDLIYCGQVHKDVDSEFHRQPFHDHQISNVYLLWLDREAEEFELQTEEIESVRWMDYAQVRGMVASDTLPNCIIMEELDQIERHFL
;
A
#
# COMPACT_ATOMS: atom_id res chain seq x y z
N ARG A 1 -0.56 -16.25 -11.76
CA ARG A 1 -0.30 -16.04 -10.34
C ARG A 1 0.72 -14.94 -10.14
N HIS A 2 0.36 -13.88 -9.41
CA HIS A 2 1.24 -12.76 -9.15
C HIS A 2 1.51 -12.61 -7.67
N ARG A 3 2.74 -12.20 -7.34
CA ARG A 3 3.13 -11.86 -5.98
C ARG A 3 3.29 -10.35 -5.88
N THR A 4 2.87 -9.78 -4.76
CA THR A 4 3.04 -8.36 -4.49
C THR A 4 3.54 -8.13 -3.07
N SER A 5 4.24 -7.01 -2.85
CA SER A 5 4.61 -6.54 -1.53
C SER A 5 3.81 -5.29 -1.22
N HIS A 6 3.17 -5.26 -0.06
CA HIS A 6 2.43 -4.10 0.43
C HIS A 6 3.12 -3.58 1.68
N VAL A 7 3.49 -2.31 1.68
CA VAL A 7 4.09 -1.68 2.85
C VAL A 7 3.19 -0.55 3.32
N TRP A 8 2.73 -0.66 4.56
CA TRP A 8 1.98 0.40 5.22
C TRP A 8 2.93 1.24 6.04
N ILE A 9 2.98 2.54 5.76
CA ILE A 9 3.76 3.47 6.55
C ILE A 9 2.85 4.09 7.60
N ALA A 10 3.27 4.00 8.85
CA ALA A 10 2.47 4.47 9.98
C ALA A 10 3.28 5.41 10.85
N ARG A 11 2.59 6.29 11.55
CA ARG A 11 3.20 7.14 12.58
C ARG A 11 2.23 7.28 13.75
N ASN A 12 2.77 7.63 14.91
CA ASN A 12 1.97 7.95 16.09
C ASN A 12 2.15 9.43 16.40
N ARG A 13 1.07 10.20 16.29
CA ARG A 13 1.06 11.61 16.63
C ARG A 13 0.06 11.86 17.73
N ASN A 14 0.57 12.25 18.92
CA ASN A 14 -0.27 12.57 20.06
C ASN A 14 -1.23 11.44 20.46
N GLY A 15 -0.73 10.21 20.39
CA GLY A 15 -1.51 9.02 20.72
C GLY A 15 -2.42 8.53 19.62
N ARG A 16 -2.40 9.18 18.46
CA ARG A 16 -3.19 8.75 17.30
C ARG A 16 -2.31 8.06 16.28
N ILE A 17 -2.71 6.88 15.88
CA ILE A 17 -2.05 6.16 14.81
C ILE A 17 -2.58 6.71 13.48
N GLN A 18 -1.67 7.11 12.62
CA GLN A 18 -1.97 7.59 11.27
C GLN A 18 -1.28 6.71 10.25
N LEU A 19 -1.96 6.48 9.14
CA LEU A 19 -1.41 5.73 8.01
C LEU A 19 -1.19 6.68 6.84
N LEU A 20 -0.11 6.47 6.12
CA LEU A 20 0.15 7.20 4.88
C LEU A 20 -0.57 6.49 3.74
N LEU A 21 -1.45 7.20 3.06
CA LEU A 21 -2.14 6.67 1.88
C LEU A 21 -1.60 7.37 0.64
N GLN A 22 -1.44 6.61 -0.44
CA GLN A 22 -1.16 7.23 -1.73
C GLN A 22 -2.46 7.37 -2.52
N LYS A 23 -2.55 8.44 -3.30
CA LYS A 23 -3.61 8.58 -4.27
C LYS A 23 -3.03 8.24 -5.64
N ARG A 24 -3.62 7.24 -6.28
CA ARG A 24 -3.14 6.76 -7.58
C ARG A 24 -3.32 7.85 -8.62
N CYS A 25 -2.34 7.94 -9.54
CA CYS A 25 -2.41 8.90 -10.63
C CYS A 25 -3.65 8.61 -11.50
N MET A 26 -4.32 9.67 -11.95
CA MET A 26 -5.50 9.55 -12.79
C MET A 26 -5.23 8.87 -14.13
N GLN A 27 -3.97 8.80 -14.54
CA GLN A 27 -3.55 8.19 -15.79
C GLN A 27 -3.27 6.69 -15.68
N LYS A 28 -3.42 6.12 -14.47
CA LYS A 28 -3.23 4.66 -14.30
C LYS A 28 -4.35 3.90 -14.99
N ASP A 29 -3.98 2.74 -15.57
CA ASP A 29 -4.96 1.86 -16.23
C ASP A 29 -5.93 1.20 -15.26
N SER A 30 -5.49 0.97 -14.02
CA SER A 30 -6.33 0.34 -13.01
C SER A 30 -6.51 1.26 -11.81
N PHE A 31 -7.76 1.36 -11.33
CA PHE A 31 -8.14 2.14 -10.16
C PHE A 31 -7.59 3.58 -10.16
N PRO A 32 -7.75 4.34 -11.28
CA PRO A 32 -7.22 5.71 -11.32
C PRO A 32 -7.89 6.59 -10.27
N GLY A 33 -7.09 7.44 -9.63
CA GLY A 33 -7.59 8.39 -8.63
C GLY A 33 -8.04 7.78 -7.32
N CYS A 34 -7.83 6.47 -7.11
CA CYS A 34 -8.21 5.81 -5.86
C CYS A 34 -7.11 5.92 -4.81
N TYR A 35 -7.52 5.97 -3.55
CA TYR A 35 -6.57 5.84 -2.44
C TYR A 35 -6.11 4.41 -2.31
N ASP A 36 -4.86 4.23 -1.95
CA ASP A 36 -4.21 2.92 -1.88
C ASP A 36 -3.19 2.90 -0.75
N ILE A 37 -2.63 1.72 -0.52
CA ILE A 37 -1.57 1.44 0.44
C ILE A 37 -0.38 2.37 0.20
N SER A 38 0.39 2.67 1.25
CA SER A 38 1.52 3.58 1.16
C SER A 38 2.46 3.23 0.01
N SER A 39 2.84 1.96 -0.10
CA SER A 39 3.66 1.48 -1.21
C SER A 39 3.25 0.05 -1.55
N ALA A 40 3.09 -0.23 -2.83
CA ALA A 40 2.70 -1.56 -3.31
C ALA A 40 3.34 -1.79 -4.68
N GLY A 41 3.85 -2.99 -4.89
CA GLY A 41 4.47 -3.33 -6.17
C GLY A 41 4.48 -4.81 -6.44
N HIS A 42 4.46 -5.14 -7.72
CA HIS A 42 4.60 -6.51 -8.18
C HIS A 42 6.03 -7.00 -7.98
N ILE A 43 6.17 -8.27 -7.65
CA ILE A 43 7.47 -8.89 -7.45
C ILE A 43 7.81 -9.66 -8.73
N PRO A 44 8.87 -9.25 -9.46
CA PRO A 44 9.29 -9.98 -10.64
C PRO A 44 9.69 -11.42 -10.30
N ALA A 45 9.57 -12.30 -11.27
CA ALA A 45 10.00 -13.68 -11.10
C ALA A 45 11.46 -13.73 -10.68
N GLY A 46 11.77 -14.55 -9.68
CA GLY A 46 13.13 -14.68 -9.16
C GLY A 46 13.51 -13.70 -8.07
N GLU A 47 12.68 -12.69 -7.78
CA GLU A 47 12.93 -11.77 -6.67
C GLU A 47 12.17 -12.21 -5.42
N GLU A 48 12.68 -11.77 -4.27
CA GLU A 48 12.05 -12.03 -2.97
C GLU A 48 11.18 -10.85 -2.54
N TYR A 49 10.28 -11.11 -1.58
CA TYR A 49 9.33 -10.11 -1.11
C TYR A 49 9.99 -8.87 -0.50
N ILE A 50 10.96 -9.08 0.41
CA ILE A 50 11.55 -7.96 1.15
C ILE A 50 12.42 -7.07 0.27
N PRO A 51 13.34 -7.61 -0.54
CA PRO A 51 14.12 -6.75 -1.45
C PRO A 51 13.24 -5.97 -2.41
N SER A 52 12.16 -6.58 -2.91
CA SER A 52 11.20 -5.87 -3.78
C SER A 52 10.50 -4.74 -3.04
N ALA A 53 10.09 -4.99 -1.79
CA ALA A 53 9.43 -3.96 -0.97
C ALA A 53 10.36 -2.77 -0.74
N ILE A 54 11.63 -3.03 -0.43
CA ILE A 54 12.63 -1.98 -0.21
C ILE A 54 12.84 -1.16 -1.47
N ARG A 55 12.95 -1.83 -2.62
CA ARG A 55 13.10 -1.15 -3.91
C ARG A 55 11.92 -0.25 -4.22
N GLU A 56 10.69 -0.76 -4.05
CA GLU A 56 9.49 0.00 -4.34
C GLU A 56 9.35 1.23 -3.44
N LEU A 57 9.68 1.11 -2.15
CA LEU A 57 9.69 2.25 -1.25
C LEU A 57 10.62 3.35 -1.74
N LYS A 58 11.80 2.98 -2.22
CA LYS A 58 12.77 3.93 -2.73
C LYS A 58 12.28 4.58 -4.01
N GLU A 59 11.77 3.77 -4.94
CA GLU A 59 11.32 4.26 -6.25
C GLU A 59 10.08 5.14 -6.15
N GLU A 60 9.08 4.72 -5.37
CA GLU A 60 7.79 5.41 -5.31
C GLU A 60 7.82 6.64 -4.41
N LEU A 61 8.48 6.56 -3.27
CA LEU A 61 8.38 7.57 -2.21
C LEU A 61 9.73 8.15 -1.78
N ASN A 62 10.81 7.67 -2.36
CA ASN A 62 12.19 8.01 -1.97
C ASN A 62 12.43 7.72 -0.48
N VAL A 63 11.92 6.60 -0.01
CA VAL A 63 12.13 6.12 1.36
C VAL A 63 13.20 5.03 1.33
N THR A 64 14.25 5.22 2.14
CA THR A 64 15.30 4.23 2.30
C THR A 64 15.02 3.42 3.56
N ALA A 65 14.81 2.13 3.40
CA ALA A 65 14.51 1.22 4.50
C ALA A 65 15.43 0.02 4.46
N GLN A 66 15.62 -0.61 5.62
CA GLN A 66 16.36 -1.85 5.75
C GLN A 66 15.38 -2.97 6.08
N GLU A 67 15.80 -4.21 5.87
CA GLU A 67 14.97 -5.36 6.19
C GLU A 67 14.45 -5.32 7.64
N SER A 68 15.30 -4.92 8.57
CA SER A 68 14.93 -4.85 9.99
C SER A 68 13.88 -3.80 10.30
N ASP A 69 13.65 -2.85 9.38
CA ASP A 69 12.63 -1.82 9.56
C ASP A 69 11.23 -2.31 9.20
N LEU A 70 11.14 -3.40 8.44
CA LEU A 70 9.87 -3.91 7.96
C LEU A 70 9.32 -4.98 8.91
N ILE A 71 8.11 -4.74 9.41
CA ILE A 71 7.44 -5.68 10.30
C ILE A 71 6.47 -6.51 9.46
N TYR A 72 6.68 -7.82 9.40
CA TYR A 72 5.78 -8.71 8.67
C TYR A 72 4.46 -8.85 9.42
N CYS A 73 3.36 -8.53 8.74
CA CYS A 73 2.03 -8.53 9.35
C CYS A 73 1.14 -9.68 8.89
N GLY A 74 1.45 -10.27 7.76
CA GLY A 74 0.67 -11.38 7.24
C GLY A 74 0.66 -11.43 5.73
N GLN A 75 -0.19 -12.29 5.21
CA GLN A 75 -0.33 -12.49 3.77
C GLN A 75 -1.80 -12.46 3.42
N VAL A 76 -2.13 -11.83 2.31
CA VAL A 76 -3.50 -11.84 1.79
C VAL A 76 -3.51 -12.43 0.40
N HIS A 77 -4.58 -13.15 0.09
CA HIS A 77 -4.82 -13.74 -1.22
C HIS A 77 -6.03 -13.08 -1.83
N LYS A 78 -5.92 -12.70 -3.09
CA LYS A 78 -7.00 -12.02 -3.78
C LYS A 78 -7.11 -12.55 -5.19
N ASP A 79 -8.31 -12.98 -5.56
CA ASP A 79 -8.62 -13.32 -6.93
C ASP A 79 -9.14 -12.06 -7.62
N VAL A 80 -8.51 -11.73 -8.74
CA VAL A 80 -8.86 -10.53 -9.49
C VAL A 80 -9.40 -10.96 -10.84
N ASP A 81 -10.69 -10.71 -11.05
CA ASP A 81 -11.34 -10.90 -12.33
C ASP A 81 -11.55 -9.53 -12.96
N SER A 82 -11.01 -9.34 -14.14
CA SER A 82 -11.16 -8.07 -14.83
C SER A 82 -11.15 -8.32 -16.34
N GLU A 83 -11.51 -7.28 -17.08
CA GLU A 83 -11.44 -7.29 -18.53
C GLU A 83 -10.29 -6.40 -18.95
N PHE A 84 -9.35 -6.96 -19.72
CA PHE A 84 -8.20 -6.24 -20.21
C PHE A 84 -8.14 -6.39 -21.73
N HIS A 85 -8.15 -5.28 -22.44
CA HIS A 85 -8.21 -5.28 -23.91
C HIS A 85 -9.37 -6.14 -24.45
N ARG A 86 -10.53 -6.08 -23.78
CA ARG A 86 -11.75 -6.83 -24.13
C ARG A 86 -11.57 -8.35 -23.98
N GLN A 87 -10.54 -8.78 -23.26
CA GLN A 87 -10.34 -10.19 -22.95
C GLN A 87 -10.62 -10.42 -21.46
N PRO A 88 -11.28 -11.50 -21.09
CA PRO A 88 -11.43 -11.84 -19.68
C PRO A 88 -10.05 -12.04 -19.07
N PHE A 89 -9.85 -11.49 -17.89
CA PHE A 89 -8.58 -11.63 -17.17
C PHE A 89 -8.88 -12.11 -15.75
N HIS A 90 -8.25 -13.23 -15.39
CA HIS A 90 -8.34 -13.78 -14.04
C HIS A 90 -6.94 -13.93 -13.49
N ASP A 91 -6.69 -13.33 -12.32
CA ASP A 91 -5.40 -13.40 -11.66
C ASP A 91 -5.56 -13.69 -10.19
N HIS A 92 -4.65 -14.50 -9.66
CA HIS A 92 -4.56 -14.79 -8.25
C HIS A 92 -3.33 -14.06 -7.70
N GLN A 93 -3.57 -13.04 -6.87
CA GLN A 93 -2.51 -12.27 -6.24
C GLN A 93 -2.24 -12.77 -4.83
N ILE A 94 -0.96 -12.89 -4.50
CA ILE A 94 -0.50 -13.20 -3.15
C ILE A 94 0.32 -12.01 -2.68
N SER A 95 -0.15 -11.34 -1.63
CA SER A 95 0.49 -10.13 -1.13
C SER A 95 1.03 -10.34 0.27
N ASN A 96 2.31 -10.07 0.47
CA ASN A 96 2.87 -9.98 1.81
C ASN A 96 2.67 -8.56 2.31
N VAL A 97 2.20 -8.44 3.54
CA VAL A 97 1.85 -7.16 4.17
C VAL A 97 2.87 -6.83 5.23
N TYR A 98 3.45 -5.64 5.13
CA TYR A 98 4.47 -5.13 6.06
C TYR A 98 4.04 -3.80 6.64
N LEU A 99 4.53 -3.52 7.85
CA LEU A 99 4.34 -2.24 8.53
C LEU A 99 5.70 -1.57 8.72
N LEU A 100 5.79 -0.29 8.40
CA LEU A 100 6.99 0.52 8.60
C LEU A 100 6.62 1.76 9.40
N TRP A 101 7.25 1.93 10.55
CA TRP A 101 7.06 3.14 11.36
C TRP A 101 7.99 4.22 10.84
N LEU A 102 7.41 5.33 10.37
CA LEU A 102 8.18 6.45 9.84
C LEU A 102 7.39 7.73 10.04
N ASP A 103 7.92 8.64 10.86
CA ASP A 103 7.29 9.93 11.08
C ASP A 103 7.95 10.98 10.20
N ARG A 104 7.27 11.35 9.13
CA ARG A 104 7.76 12.33 8.16
C ARG A 104 6.56 13.11 7.66
N GLU A 105 6.73 14.42 7.43
CA GLU A 105 5.65 15.22 6.85
C GLU A 105 5.35 14.78 5.42
N ALA A 106 4.08 14.89 5.01
CA ALA A 106 3.66 14.44 3.68
C ALA A 106 4.47 15.12 2.57
N GLU A 107 4.80 16.40 2.75
CA GLU A 107 5.53 17.21 1.77
C GLU A 107 6.98 16.76 1.60
N GLU A 108 7.51 15.99 2.55
CA GLU A 108 8.90 15.55 2.54
C GLU A 108 9.13 14.27 1.73
N PHE A 109 8.05 13.60 1.31
CA PHE A 109 8.17 12.45 0.42
C PHE A 109 8.38 12.91 -1.02
N GLU A 110 9.29 12.26 -1.72
CA GLU A 110 9.51 12.52 -3.15
C GLU A 110 8.80 11.45 -3.95
N LEU A 111 7.76 11.85 -4.69
CA LEU A 111 6.85 10.91 -5.33
C LEU A 111 7.26 10.59 -6.76
N GLN A 112 7.03 9.33 -7.14
CA GLN A 112 7.12 8.91 -8.54
C GLN A 112 5.84 9.37 -9.24
N THR A 113 5.90 10.52 -9.90
CA THR A 113 4.73 11.23 -10.39
C THR A 113 3.92 10.51 -11.46
N GLU A 114 4.52 9.57 -12.18
CA GLU A 114 3.79 8.74 -13.16
C GLU A 114 2.86 7.75 -12.48
N GLU A 115 3.12 7.41 -11.23
CA GLU A 115 2.37 6.41 -10.48
C GLU A 115 1.48 7.02 -9.42
N ILE A 116 1.96 8.05 -8.74
CA ILE A 116 1.36 8.61 -7.54
C ILE A 116 1.06 10.08 -7.73
N GLU A 117 -0.21 10.48 -7.54
CA GLU A 117 -0.60 11.88 -7.60
C GLU A 117 -0.20 12.61 -6.31
N SER A 118 -0.46 12.00 -5.16
CA SER A 118 -0.19 12.61 -3.86
C SER A 118 -0.14 11.56 -2.77
N VAL A 119 0.38 11.93 -1.61
CA VAL A 119 0.29 11.13 -0.39
C VAL A 119 -0.37 11.96 0.71
N ARG A 120 -1.01 11.26 1.65
CA ARG A 120 -1.77 11.91 2.70
C ARG A 120 -1.75 11.05 3.95
N TRP A 121 -1.49 11.67 5.10
CA TRP A 121 -1.68 11.03 6.38
C TRP A 121 -3.16 11.04 6.77
N MET A 122 -3.66 9.92 7.26
CA MET A 122 -5.05 9.80 7.68
C MET A 122 -5.09 9.01 8.98
N ASP A 123 -5.90 9.47 9.94
CA ASP A 123 -6.07 8.72 11.19
C ASP A 123 -6.56 7.31 10.89
N TYR A 124 -6.02 6.32 11.61
CA TYR A 124 -6.37 4.92 11.39
C TYR A 124 -7.88 4.68 11.45
N ALA A 125 -8.56 5.31 12.42
CA ALA A 125 -10.01 5.17 12.54
C ALA A 125 -10.74 5.67 11.29
N GLN A 126 -10.24 6.76 10.67
CA GLN A 126 -10.81 7.27 9.42
C GLN A 126 -10.58 6.29 8.27
N VAL A 127 -9.40 5.67 8.21
CA VAL A 127 -9.10 4.69 7.16
C VAL A 127 -10.06 3.51 7.27
N ARG A 128 -10.26 2.96 8.46
CA ARG A 128 -11.19 1.87 8.66
C ARG A 128 -12.62 2.26 8.27
N GLY A 129 -13.04 3.45 8.67
CA GLY A 129 -14.38 3.96 8.32
C GLY A 129 -14.57 4.12 6.83
N MET A 130 -13.56 4.65 6.15
CA MET A 130 -13.58 4.83 4.70
C MET A 130 -13.70 3.48 3.97
N VAL A 131 -12.94 2.49 4.39
CA VAL A 131 -12.95 1.15 3.76
C VAL A 131 -14.28 0.45 4.06
N ALA A 132 -14.76 0.54 5.30
CA ALA A 132 -16.00 -0.13 5.70
C ALA A 132 -17.22 0.45 5.01
N SER A 133 -17.26 1.77 4.81
CA SER A 133 -18.42 2.46 4.22
C SER A 133 -18.26 2.75 2.72
N ASP A 134 -17.06 2.54 2.19
CA ASP A 134 -16.73 2.84 0.79
C ASP A 134 -17.05 4.29 0.41
N THR A 135 -16.76 5.21 1.33
CA THR A 135 -17.10 6.63 1.16
C THR A 135 -16.14 7.39 0.24
N LEU A 136 -14.90 6.92 0.11
CA LEU A 136 -13.93 7.47 -0.84
C LEU A 136 -13.43 6.34 -1.73
N PRO A 137 -13.18 6.63 -3.02
CA PRO A 137 -12.63 5.59 -3.90
C PRO A 137 -11.32 5.04 -3.35
N ASN A 138 -11.28 3.74 -3.13
CA ASN A 138 -10.07 3.08 -2.61
C ASN A 138 -10.00 1.64 -3.08
N CYS A 139 -8.81 1.08 -3.04
CA CYS A 139 -8.57 -0.33 -3.35
C CYS A 139 -7.94 -1.07 -2.15
N ILE A 140 -8.28 -0.62 -0.95
CA ILE A 140 -7.80 -1.17 0.31
C ILE A 140 -8.78 -2.24 0.80
N ILE A 141 -8.27 -3.34 1.32
CA ILE A 141 -9.12 -4.39 1.88
C ILE A 141 -8.99 -4.42 3.41
N MET A 142 -10.12 -4.66 4.08
CA MET A 142 -10.19 -4.63 5.54
C MET A 142 -9.28 -5.66 6.20
N GLU A 143 -9.08 -6.81 5.55
CA GLU A 143 -8.20 -7.86 6.06
C GLU A 143 -6.78 -7.35 6.32
N GLU A 144 -6.25 -6.49 5.43
CA GLU A 144 -4.93 -5.91 5.63
C GLU A 144 -4.89 -4.99 6.83
N LEU A 145 -5.94 -4.18 7.02
CA LEU A 145 -6.04 -3.30 8.18
C LEU A 145 -6.04 -4.10 9.48
N ASP A 146 -6.78 -5.21 9.50
CA ASP A 146 -6.78 -6.09 10.66
C ASP A 146 -5.41 -6.66 10.96
N GLN A 147 -4.65 -7.01 9.91
CA GLN A 147 -3.32 -7.57 10.06
C GLN A 147 -2.32 -6.56 10.63
N ILE A 148 -2.32 -5.32 10.10
CA ILE A 148 -1.37 -4.32 10.59
C ILE A 148 -1.72 -3.83 11.98
N GLU A 149 -3.01 -3.78 12.32
CA GLU A 149 -3.47 -3.31 13.63
C GLU A 149 -2.86 -4.11 14.78
N ARG A 150 -2.63 -5.40 14.57
CA ARG A 150 -2.04 -6.27 15.59
C ARG A 150 -0.64 -5.86 16.00
N HIS A 151 0.01 -5.03 15.20
CA HIS A 151 1.38 -4.57 15.43
C HIS A 151 1.45 -3.11 15.86
N PHE A 152 0.33 -2.47 16.12
CA PHE A 152 0.31 -1.09 16.60
C PHE A 152 0.77 -1.05 18.06
N LEU A 153 1.54 -0.02 18.38
CA LEU A 153 2.10 0.19 19.70
C LEU A 153 1.19 1.09 20.55
#